data_08428f9d4e3c439f40391e6952776cc6
#
_entry.id   08428f9d4e3c439f40391e6952776cc6
#
_cell.length_a   1.000
_cell.length_b   1.000
_cell.length_c   1.000
_cell.angle_alpha   90.00
_cell.angle_beta   90.00
_cell.angle_gamma   90.00
#
_symmetry.space_group_name_H-M   'P 1'
#
loop_
_entity.id
_entity.type
_entity.pdbx_description
1 polymer ?
#
loop_
_entity_poly.entity_id
_entity_poly.type
_entity_poly.pdbx_seq_one_letter_code
_entity_poly.pdbx_strand_id
1 'polypeptide(L)'
;MKFSFRVFLLALTVLGFHLTGSAKAKPNVLWIFLEDVSGWFGCYGDTFIKTPHIDALAKSGIKYDRFYTTAGVCSAMRSATVTGMYQTSIGAHNHRSCRSNFRGKDMGKFDENILSIKTIPEIMRAAGYWTFNEGGKDDYNFSFDMKKLYNYLPKKRGWGPADLVAGNCWKTKGKDQPFFGQVQLGGGKLGRRADKVVDRSKVPVPPYYPDTELVREEIGHHYDCLLKTDEHVGQVIAALKRDGHYDNTLILLFSDHGYKLHRHKQYLYEGGIHMPLIAVGPGIKGGQVTQELISSIDVSAATVAASGIAVPDYMEGQDFLSPDHKPRSYVISARDRCDYTIEHIRAVVTPKYKYLRNYLTDRPFMQPSYKDPWPVSQEFRRLMAAGKMNKTQLVFFGDKKEPEELYDLAKDPHEINNLAKDPKYKKELSKHRKILAQWIKETGDKGAKPESDIGLLTTLKRWGEKCVNPEYDKVRHLLPKAAVKPAEQPGKKKPKKKK
;
A
#
# COMPACT_ATOMS: atom_id res chain seq x y z
N MET A 1 77.25 29.85 -52.33
CA MET A 1 76.01 30.32 -51.70
C MET A 1 75.44 29.19 -50.85
N LYS A 2 75.61 29.29 -49.53
CA LYS A 2 75.08 28.29 -48.56
C LYS A 2 73.79 28.85 -47.93
N PHE A 3 72.66 28.24 -48.18
CA PHE A 3 71.39 28.56 -47.49
C PHE A 3 71.28 27.68 -46.26
N SER A 4 71.20 28.31 -45.06
CA SER A 4 70.91 27.62 -43.78
C SER A 4 69.42 27.66 -43.53
N PHE A 5 68.79 26.49 -43.44
CA PHE A 5 67.41 26.35 -43.00
C PHE A 5 67.40 26.24 -41.47
N ARG A 6 66.79 27.22 -40.79
CA ARG A 6 66.48 27.15 -39.36
C ARG A 6 65.07 26.61 -39.19
N VAL A 7 64.98 25.42 -38.62
CA VAL A 7 63.68 24.78 -38.19
C VAL A 7 63.29 25.39 -36.84
N PHE A 8 62.19 26.11 -36.81
CA PHE A 8 61.54 26.54 -35.57
C PHE A 8 60.60 25.41 -35.07
N LEU A 9 60.98 24.79 -33.95
CA LEU A 9 60.09 23.84 -33.23
C LEU A 9 59.11 24.64 -32.39
N LEU A 10 57.83 24.68 -32.77
CA LEU A 10 56.76 25.24 -31.97
C LEU A 10 56.29 24.12 -31.02
N ALA A 11 56.60 24.23 -29.73
CA ALA A 11 56.03 23.34 -28.68
C ALA A 11 54.61 23.78 -28.36
N LEU A 12 53.62 23.04 -28.85
CA LEU A 12 52.21 23.17 -28.43
C LEU A 12 52.05 22.54 -27.06
N THR A 13 52.02 23.35 -26.01
CA THR A 13 51.55 22.90 -24.69
C THR A 13 50.03 22.78 -24.73
N VAL A 14 49.53 21.53 -24.89
CA VAL A 14 48.11 21.20 -24.70
C VAL A 14 47.81 21.22 -23.20
N LEU A 15 47.23 22.33 -22.70
CA LEU A 15 46.67 22.40 -21.38
C LEU A 15 45.39 21.51 -21.38
N GLY A 16 45.53 20.26 -20.92
CA GLY A 16 44.40 19.38 -20.67
C GLY A 16 43.56 19.93 -19.53
N PHE A 17 42.48 20.65 -19.84
CA PHE A 17 41.41 20.89 -18.89
C PHE A 17 40.77 19.54 -18.56
N HIS A 18 41.22 18.90 -17.50
CA HIS A 18 40.45 17.85 -16.84
C HIS A 18 39.20 18.51 -16.22
N LEU A 19 38.12 18.55 -16.97
CA LEU A 19 36.78 18.72 -16.41
C LEU A 19 36.52 17.52 -15.47
N THR A 20 36.96 17.62 -14.22
CA THR A 20 36.49 16.78 -13.16
C THR A 20 35.07 17.21 -12.87
N GLY A 21 34.13 16.79 -13.72
CA GLY A 21 32.72 16.79 -13.38
C GLY A 21 32.57 15.91 -12.16
N SER A 22 32.41 16.52 -10.97
CA SER A 22 32.05 15.79 -9.76
C SER A 22 30.80 14.98 -10.08
N ALA A 23 30.93 13.68 -10.19
CA ALA A 23 29.77 12.78 -10.40
C ALA A 23 28.79 13.10 -9.29
N LYS A 24 27.60 13.59 -9.66
CA LYS A 24 26.57 13.96 -8.70
C LYS A 24 26.33 12.74 -7.78
N ALA A 25 26.45 12.94 -6.47
CA ALA A 25 26.31 11.88 -5.50
C ALA A 25 24.94 11.18 -5.70
N LYS A 26 24.93 9.85 -5.73
CA LYS A 26 23.68 9.09 -5.85
C LYS A 26 22.72 9.51 -4.73
N PRO A 27 21.45 9.82 -5.00
CA PRO A 27 20.52 10.21 -3.96
C PRO A 27 20.21 9.02 -3.04
N ASN A 28 19.97 9.32 -1.77
CA ASN A 28 19.28 8.39 -0.90
C ASN A 28 17.81 8.27 -1.34
N VAL A 29 17.17 7.15 -1.03
CA VAL A 29 15.71 6.99 -1.24
C VAL A 29 15.06 6.53 0.06
N LEU A 30 14.02 7.21 0.48
CA LEU A 30 13.25 6.89 1.68
C LEU A 30 11.76 6.74 1.36
N TRP A 31 11.22 5.56 1.62
CA TRP A 31 9.77 5.34 1.64
C TRP A 31 9.24 5.53 3.06
N ILE A 32 8.34 6.49 3.23
CA ILE A 32 7.57 6.65 4.46
C ILE A 32 6.22 5.99 4.23
N PHE A 33 6.09 4.76 4.69
CA PHE A 33 4.85 3.99 4.64
C PHE A 33 3.92 4.36 5.78
N LEU A 34 2.70 4.77 5.44
CA LEU A 34 1.61 4.96 6.38
C LEU A 34 0.73 3.71 6.38
N GLU A 35 0.55 3.10 7.54
CA GLU A 35 -0.16 1.83 7.68
C GLU A 35 -1.65 2.05 7.94
N ASP A 36 -2.56 1.47 7.12
CA ASP A 36 -4.02 1.60 7.26
C ASP A 36 -4.49 3.08 7.34
N VAL A 37 -4.04 3.96 6.45
CA VAL A 37 -4.30 5.39 6.50
C VAL A 37 -5.07 5.86 5.28
N SER A 38 -6.28 6.39 5.49
CA SER A 38 -7.00 7.19 4.49
C SER A 38 -6.38 8.59 4.38
N GLY A 39 -6.49 9.22 3.21
CA GLY A 39 -5.86 10.51 2.91
C GLY A 39 -6.52 11.73 3.56
N TRP A 40 -6.99 11.63 4.81
CA TRP A 40 -7.68 12.71 5.52
C TRP A 40 -6.67 13.66 6.17
N PHE A 41 -5.85 14.31 5.35
CA PHE A 41 -4.85 15.31 5.72
C PHE A 41 -5.23 16.71 5.19
N GLY A 42 -4.74 17.76 5.85
CA GLY A 42 -5.00 19.15 5.45
C GLY A 42 -4.65 19.42 3.99
N CYS A 43 -3.48 18.99 3.52
CA CYS A 43 -3.05 19.15 2.12
C CYS A 43 -3.91 18.39 1.11
N TYR A 44 -4.71 17.40 1.52
CA TYR A 44 -5.68 16.67 0.69
C TYR A 44 -7.13 17.18 0.89
N GLY A 45 -7.31 18.33 1.55
CA GLY A 45 -8.59 19.01 1.67
C GLY A 45 -9.38 18.66 2.95
N ASP A 46 -8.85 17.84 3.87
CA ASP A 46 -9.48 17.65 5.16
C ASP A 46 -9.33 18.91 6.02
N THR A 47 -10.44 19.39 6.56
CA THR A 47 -10.47 20.61 7.38
C THR A 47 -10.70 20.33 8.86
N PHE A 48 -10.94 19.07 9.22
CA PHE A 48 -11.33 18.69 10.57
C PHE A 48 -10.15 18.66 11.53
N ILE A 49 -8.96 18.23 11.06
CA ILE A 49 -7.73 18.23 11.81
C ILE A 49 -6.63 19.07 11.14
N LYS A 50 -5.57 19.38 11.87
CA LYS A 50 -4.36 20.02 11.35
C LYS A 50 -3.22 18.99 11.26
N THR A 51 -2.57 18.92 10.11
CA THR A 51 -1.44 17.99 9.85
C THR A 51 -0.21 18.76 9.35
N PRO A 52 0.37 19.67 10.21
CA PRO A 52 1.33 20.67 9.76
C PRO A 52 2.61 20.06 9.16
N HIS A 53 3.06 18.88 9.62
CA HIS A 53 4.29 18.25 9.13
C HIS A 53 4.09 17.62 7.75
N ILE A 54 2.97 16.93 7.53
CA ILE A 54 2.61 16.35 6.22
C ILE A 54 2.28 17.47 5.22
N ASP A 55 1.56 18.52 5.67
CA ASP A 55 1.23 19.68 4.84
C ASP A 55 2.50 20.45 4.42
N ALA A 56 3.48 20.61 5.32
CA ALA A 56 4.76 21.21 5.01
C ALA A 56 5.57 20.36 4.03
N LEU A 57 5.53 19.02 4.17
CA LEU A 57 6.17 18.10 3.23
C LEU A 57 5.54 18.23 1.84
N ALA A 58 4.21 18.26 1.74
CA ALA A 58 3.49 18.47 0.48
C ALA A 58 3.85 19.81 -0.19
N LYS A 59 4.00 20.88 0.60
CA LYS A 59 4.43 22.19 0.12
C LYS A 59 5.88 22.17 -0.38
N SER A 60 6.74 21.30 0.15
CA SER A 60 8.14 21.18 -0.23
C SER A 60 8.36 20.34 -1.50
N GLY A 61 7.34 19.68 -2.03
CA GLY A 61 7.48 18.78 -3.16
C GLY A 61 6.26 18.76 -4.08
N ILE A 62 5.97 17.58 -4.63
CA ILE A 62 4.80 17.30 -5.48
C ILE A 62 3.80 16.48 -4.70
N LYS A 63 2.57 16.96 -4.63
CA LYS A 63 1.41 16.22 -4.13
C LYS A 63 0.66 15.59 -5.30
N TYR A 64 0.43 14.28 -5.22
CA TYR A 64 -0.33 13.52 -6.20
C TYR A 64 -1.75 13.31 -5.68
N ASP A 65 -2.74 13.92 -6.34
CA ASP A 65 -4.14 13.84 -5.92
C ASP A 65 -4.81 12.50 -6.34
N ARG A 66 -4.15 11.70 -7.18
CA ARG A 66 -4.72 10.47 -7.74
C ARG A 66 -3.75 9.30 -7.69
N PHE A 67 -3.29 9.00 -6.50
CA PHE A 67 -2.50 7.81 -6.25
C PHE A 67 -3.39 6.65 -5.80
N TYR A 68 -3.28 5.53 -6.51
CA TYR A 68 -4.09 4.34 -6.26
C TYR A 68 -3.22 3.13 -5.94
N THR A 69 -3.60 2.40 -4.88
CA THR A 69 -2.94 1.16 -4.52
C THR A 69 -3.51 -0.01 -5.32
N THR A 70 -2.66 -0.97 -5.68
CA THR A 70 -3.06 -2.13 -6.49
C THR A 70 -3.95 -3.11 -5.75
N ALA A 71 -4.04 -3.00 -4.41
CA ALA A 71 -4.94 -3.77 -3.57
C ALA A 71 -5.32 -3.00 -2.30
N GLY A 72 -6.54 -3.19 -1.81
CA GLY A 72 -7.01 -2.58 -0.55
C GLY A 72 -6.54 -3.32 0.71
N VAL A 73 -5.45 -4.12 0.65
CA VAL A 73 -4.95 -4.90 1.79
C VAL A 73 -3.43 -5.01 1.80
N CYS A 74 -2.85 -4.99 3.00
CA CYS A 74 -1.40 -4.83 3.24
C CYS A 74 -0.52 -5.77 2.42
N SER A 75 -0.63 -7.11 2.59
CA SER A 75 0.37 -8.03 2.04
C SER A 75 0.35 -8.07 0.52
N ALA A 76 -0.81 -7.99 -0.10
CA ALA A 76 -0.94 -7.96 -1.55
C ALA A 76 -0.35 -6.65 -2.13
N MET A 77 -0.78 -5.49 -1.60
CA MET A 77 -0.26 -4.18 -2.03
C MET A 77 1.25 -4.07 -1.80
N ARG A 78 1.74 -4.47 -0.61
CA ARG A 78 3.17 -4.38 -0.28
C ARG A 78 4.02 -5.31 -1.13
N SER A 79 3.50 -6.49 -1.49
CA SER A 79 4.17 -7.40 -2.44
C SER A 79 4.28 -6.77 -3.82
N ALA A 80 3.21 -6.12 -4.30
CA ALA A 80 3.23 -5.40 -5.57
C ALA A 80 4.24 -4.25 -5.54
N THR A 81 4.19 -3.40 -4.51
CA THR A 81 5.07 -2.24 -4.42
C THR A 81 6.53 -2.63 -4.28
N VAL A 82 6.89 -3.66 -3.51
CA VAL A 82 8.29 -4.05 -3.33
C VAL A 82 8.91 -4.74 -4.55
N THR A 83 8.08 -5.17 -5.50
CA THR A 83 8.51 -5.82 -6.76
C THR A 83 8.35 -4.96 -8.01
N GLY A 84 7.53 -3.89 -7.93
CA GLY A 84 7.16 -3.09 -9.09
C GLY A 84 6.21 -3.80 -10.06
N MET A 85 5.54 -4.89 -9.61
CA MET A 85 4.60 -5.69 -10.40
C MET A 85 3.25 -5.81 -9.70
N TYR A 86 2.17 -6.02 -10.45
CA TYR A 86 0.90 -6.34 -9.81
C TYR A 86 1.00 -7.62 -9.00
N GLN A 87 0.39 -7.64 -7.83
CA GLN A 87 0.33 -8.82 -6.96
C GLN A 87 -0.30 -10.03 -7.66
N THR A 88 -1.17 -9.79 -8.63
CA THR A 88 -1.81 -10.82 -9.46
C THR A 88 -0.85 -11.40 -10.49
N SER A 89 0.06 -10.63 -11.06
CA SER A 89 1.08 -11.10 -12.01
C SER A 89 2.08 -12.03 -11.34
N ILE A 90 2.44 -11.77 -10.08
CA ILE A 90 3.42 -12.55 -9.31
C ILE A 90 2.79 -13.61 -8.40
N GLY A 91 1.46 -13.80 -8.42
CA GLY A 91 0.78 -14.80 -7.56
C GLY A 91 0.74 -14.42 -6.07
N ALA A 92 0.93 -13.13 -5.72
CA ALA A 92 0.93 -12.63 -4.36
C ALA A 92 -0.41 -11.97 -3.94
N HIS A 93 -1.51 -12.27 -4.64
CA HIS A 93 -2.80 -11.63 -4.51
C HIS A 93 -3.63 -12.10 -3.30
N ASN A 94 -3.45 -13.34 -2.85
CA ASN A 94 -4.16 -13.90 -1.70
C ASN A 94 -3.46 -13.51 -0.40
N HIS A 95 -4.15 -12.75 0.46
CA HIS A 95 -3.57 -12.20 1.68
C HIS A 95 -3.00 -13.29 2.60
N ARG A 96 -1.68 -13.21 2.86
CA ARG A 96 -0.92 -14.10 3.74
C ARG A 96 -0.94 -15.58 3.35
N SER A 97 -0.98 -15.89 2.06
CA SER A 97 -0.97 -17.27 1.58
C SER A 97 0.38 -17.97 1.76
N CYS A 98 1.50 -17.25 1.80
CA CYS A 98 2.86 -17.80 1.80
C CYS A 98 3.55 -17.77 3.18
N ARG A 99 2.82 -17.83 4.29
CA ARG A 99 3.41 -17.82 5.63
C ARG A 99 3.34 -19.18 6.31
N SER A 100 4.48 -19.89 6.38
CA SER A 100 4.64 -21.15 7.12
C SER A 100 4.45 -20.99 8.62
N ASN A 101 4.75 -19.82 9.16
CA ASN A 101 4.64 -19.55 10.59
C ASN A 101 3.73 -18.35 10.85
N PHE A 102 2.68 -18.54 11.62
CA PHE A 102 1.79 -17.49 12.04
C PHE A 102 1.61 -17.48 13.56
N ARG A 103 2.03 -16.39 14.20
CA ARG A 103 1.96 -16.22 15.67
C ARG A 103 2.60 -17.37 16.45
N GLY A 104 3.75 -17.88 15.96
CA GLY A 104 4.49 -18.96 16.60
C GLY A 104 3.90 -20.36 16.40
N LYS A 105 2.87 -20.50 15.54
CA LYS A 105 2.33 -21.83 15.15
C LYS A 105 2.93 -22.23 13.81
N ASP A 106 3.52 -23.41 13.76
CA ASP A 106 3.89 -24.06 12.51
C ASP A 106 2.60 -24.43 11.75
N MET A 107 2.46 -23.90 10.54
CA MET A 107 1.30 -24.15 9.69
C MET A 107 1.53 -25.31 8.71
N GLY A 108 2.71 -25.96 8.78
CA GLY A 108 3.12 -27.02 7.86
C GLY A 108 3.53 -26.51 6.47
N LYS A 109 3.64 -27.42 5.51
CA LYS A 109 3.91 -27.05 4.11
C LYS A 109 2.72 -26.30 3.54
N PHE A 110 3.00 -25.20 2.86
CA PHE A 110 2.02 -24.35 2.16
C PHE A 110 2.58 -24.02 0.79
N ASP A 111 1.75 -23.38 -0.02
CA ASP A 111 2.11 -23.00 -1.38
C ASP A 111 3.24 -21.96 -1.33
N GLU A 112 4.45 -22.38 -1.63
CA GLU A 112 5.61 -21.48 -1.66
C GLU A 112 5.58 -20.66 -2.95
N ASN A 113 5.29 -19.37 -2.82
CA ASN A 113 5.46 -18.43 -3.92
C ASN A 113 6.91 -17.94 -3.92
N ILE A 114 7.77 -18.60 -4.68
CA ILE A 114 9.16 -18.21 -4.90
C ILE A 114 9.19 -17.31 -6.14
N LEU A 115 9.65 -16.08 -5.97
CA LEU A 115 9.76 -15.13 -7.09
C LEU A 115 10.98 -15.44 -7.94
N SER A 116 10.81 -15.40 -9.27
CA SER A 116 11.90 -15.43 -10.25
C SER A 116 12.53 -14.03 -10.49
N ILE A 117 11.98 -12.99 -9.89
CA ILE A 117 12.38 -11.58 -10.04
C ILE A 117 12.97 -11.04 -8.74
N LYS A 118 13.74 -9.96 -8.82
CA LYS A 118 14.31 -9.27 -7.65
C LYS A 118 13.35 -8.23 -7.11
N THR A 119 13.35 -8.09 -5.79
CA THR A 119 12.65 -7.00 -5.08
C THR A 119 13.47 -5.72 -5.09
N ILE A 120 12.81 -4.58 -4.82
CA ILE A 120 13.50 -3.28 -4.75
C ILE A 120 14.69 -3.30 -3.76
N PRO A 121 14.57 -3.82 -2.51
CA PRO A 121 15.73 -3.90 -1.63
C PRO A 121 16.90 -4.70 -2.21
N GLU A 122 16.65 -5.80 -2.94
CA GLU A 122 17.69 -6.61 -3.58
C GLU A 122 18.38 -5.85 -4.72
N ILE A 123 17.60 -5.12 -5.56
CA ILE A 123 18.14 -4.29 -6.64
C ILE A 123 19.03 -3.18 -6.05
N MET A 124 18.53 -2.49 -5.03
CA MET A 124 19.24 -1.39 -4.38
C MET A 124 20.53 -1.87 -3.70
N ARG A 125 20.49 -3.02 -3.00
CA ARG A 125 21.71 -3.63 -2.43
C ARG A 125 22.73 -4.00 -3.49
N ALA A 126 22.31 -4.60 -4.59
CA ALA A 126 23.18 -4.97 -5.69
C ALA A 126 23.85 -3.73 -6.33
N ALA A 127 23.18 -2.57 -6.28
CA ALA A 127 23.70 -1.28 -6.75
C ALA A 127 24.57 -0.53 -5.70
N GLY A 128 24.85 -1.16 -4.54
CA GLY A 128 25.73 -0.62 -3.50
C GLY A 128 25.01 0.22 -2.43
N TYR A 129 23.68 0.28 -2.43
CA TYR A 129 22.94 1.01 -1.41
C TYR A 129 22.94 0.25 -0.07
N TRP A 130 23.05 0.99 1.02
CA TRP A 130 22.69 0.50 2.35
C TRP A 130 21.18 0.40 2.45
N THR A 131 20.64 -0.75 2.85
CA THR A 131 19.19 -0.95 2.91
C THR A 131 18.70 -1.15 4.34
N PHE A 132 17.57 -0.50 4.72
CA PHE A 132 16.97 -0.69 6.03
C PHE A 132 15.44 -0.71 5.97
N ASN A 133 14.81 -1.33 6.99
CA ASN A 133 13.37 -1.36 7.18
C ASN A 133 13.05 -1.05 8.64
N GLU A 134 12.86 0.25 8.94
CA GLU A 134 12.44 0.74 10.25
C GLU A 134 11.00 0.32 10.54
N GLY A 135 10.75 -0.14 11.77
CA GLY A 135 9.49 -0.78 12.15
C GLY A 135 9.42 -2.27 11.79
N GLY A 136 10.26 -2.75 10.87
CA GLY A 136 10.45 -4.18 10.58
C GLY A 136 9.22 -4.88 10.04
N LYS A 137 8.33 -4.17 9.33
CA LYS A 137 7.16 -4.81 8.71
C LYS A 137 7.58 -5.62 7.48
N ASP A 138 7.21 -6.90 7.48
CA ASP A 138 7.58 -7.92 6.52
C ASP A 138 6.35 -8.61 5.89
N ASP A 139 5.28 -7.86 5.64
CA ASP A 139 3.99 -8.39 5.21
C ASP A 139 3.98 -8.66 3.69
N TYR A 140 4.99 -9.36 3.18
CA TYR A 140 5.05 -9.80 1.78
C TYR A 140 4.40 -11.17 1.62
N ASN A 141 3.84 -11.44 0.44
CA ASN A 141 3.07 -12.63 0.13
C ASN A 141 3.81 -13.55 -0.84
N PHE A 142 5.12 -13.70 -0.61
CA PHE A 142 6.04 -14.60 -1.28
C PHE A 142 7.15 -15.01 -0.30
N SER A 143 7.94 -16.02 -0.65
CA SER A 143 9.08 -16.48 0.15
C SER A 143 10.23 -15.48 0.09
N PHE A 144 10.75 -15.05 1.23
CA PHE A 144 11.88 -14.11 1.34
C PHE A 144 12.64 -14.28 2.65
N ASP A 145 13.86 -13.75 2.66
CA ASP A 145 14.68 -13.63 3.86
C ASP A 145 14.97 -12.14 4.12
N MET A 146 14.44 -11.60 5.22
CA MET A 146 14.63 -10.20 5.60
C MET A 146 16.10 -9.78 5.71
N LYS A 147 17.00 -10.68 6.12
CA LYS A 147 18.44 -10.39 6.24
C LYS A 147 19.11 -10.27 4.86
N LYS A 148 18.56 -10.92 3.84
CA LYS A 148 19.00 -10.75 2.45
C LYS A 148 18.48 -9.45 1.84
N LEU A 149 17.31 -9.00 2.27
CA LEU A 149 16.70 -7.74 1.77
C LEU A 149 17.31 -6.50 2.44
N TYR A 150 17.57 -6.53 3.75
CA TYR A 150 17.94 -5.35 4.53
C TYR A 150 19.23 -5.55 5.31
N ASN A 151 20.12 -4.55 5.26
CA ASN A 151 21.33 -4.49 6.08
C ASN A 151 20.99 -4.18 7.55
N TYR A 152 19.94 -3.35 7.78
CA TYR A 152 19.48 -3.02 9.11
C TYR A 152 17.99 -3.32 9.30
N LEU A 153 17.69 -3.95 10.43
CA LEU A 153 16.33 -4.22 10.92
C LEU A 153 16.28 -3.89 12.42
N PRO A 154 15.20 -3.31 12.93
CA PRO A 154 15.06 -3.01 14.35
C PRO A 154 15.02 -4.30 15.17
N LYS A 155 15.59 -4.29 16.38
CA LYS A 155 15.52 -5.44 17.30
C LYS A 155 14.10 -5.77 17.74
N LYS A 156 13.23 -4.77 17.81
CA LYS A 156 11.80 -4.90 18.14
C LYS A 156 10.98 -4.18 17.08
N ARG A 157 9.90 -4.81 16.60
CA ARG A 157 8.95 -4.13 15.74
C ARG A 157 8.31 -2.96 16.48
N GLY A 158 8.33 -1.80 15.85
CA GLY A 158 7.74 -0.55 16.31
C GLY A 158 6.62 -0.05 15.38
N TRP A 159 5.94 0.99 15.82
CA TRP A 159 4.93 1.72 15.05
C TRP A 159 5.26 3.21 14.93
N GLY A 160 6.52 3.56 15.15
CA GLY A 160 7.06 4.91 15.05
C GLY A 160 8.52 4.86 14.62
N PRO A 161 9.17 6.01 14.34
CA PRO A 161 10.49 6.09 13.76
C PRO A 161 11.63 6.08 14.80
N ALA A 162 11.51 5.29 15.88
CA ALA A 162 12.40 5.36 17.05
C ALA A 162 13.88 5.11 16.72
N ASP A 163 14.17 4.07 15.95
CA ASP A 163 15.55 3.75 15.57
C ASP A 163 16.13 4.73 14.55
N LEU A 164 15.28 5.25 13.65
CA LEU A 164 15.67 6.29 12.70
C LEU A 164 15.97 7.60 13.45
N VAL A 165 15.12 8.00 14.39
CA VAL A 165 15.32 9.18 15.24
C VAL A 165 16.60 9.06 16.07
N ALA A 166 16.94 7.86 16.55
CA ALA A 166 18.19 7.56 17.25
C ALA A 166 19.41 7.46 16.31
N GLY A 167 19.24 7.59 14.99
CA GLY A 167 20.30 7.44 13.99
C GLY A 167 20.77 6.00 13.75
N ASN A 168 20.10 5.00 14.32
CA ASN A 168 20.51 3.59 14.24
C ASN A 168 20.40 3.02 12.83
N CYS A 169 19.45 3.50 12.02
CA CYS A 169 19.17 2.98 10.67
C CYS A 169 20.37 3.10 9.72
N TRP A 170 21.24 4.09 9.93
CA TRP A 170 22.41 4.36 9.08
C TRP A 170 23.74 4.45 9.81
N LYS A 171 23.76 4.15 11.12
CA LYS A 171 24.97 4.24 11.96
C LYS A 171 26.16 3.44 11.45
N THR A 172 25.89 2.29 10.84
CA THR A 172 26.92 1.35 10.37
C THR A 172 27.09 1.32 8.85
N LYS A 173 26.43 2.22 8.11
CA LYS A 173 26.66 2.37 6.67
C LYS A 173 28.02 2.99 6.37
N GLY A 174 28.58 2.73 5.19
CA GLY A 174 29.77 3.43 4.71
C GLY A 174 29.54 4.96 4.65
N LYS A 175 30.62 5.76 4.87
CA LYS A 175 30.54 7.23 4.97
C LYS A 175 29.76 7.85 3.81
N ASP A 176 30.13 7.52 2.58
CA ASP A 176 29.53 8.09 1.36
C ASP A 176 28.54 7.12 0.69
N GLN A 177 28.18 6.04 1.36
CA GLN A 177 27.26 5.03 0.84
C GLN A 177 25.83 5.58 0.85
N PRO A 178 25.12 5.61 -0.30
CA PRO A 178 23.71 5.98 -0.32
C PRO A 178 22.86 4.92 0.38
N PHE A 179 21.67 5.31 0.85
CA PHE A 179 20.73 4.35 1.45
C PHE A 179 19.40 4.27 0.69
N PHE A 180 18.80 3.10 0.74
CA PHE A 180 17.38 2.86 0.50
C PHE A 180 16.73 2.43 1.81
N GLY A 181 15.78 3.21 2.30
CA GLY A 181 15.09 2.96 3.56
C GLY A 181 13.57 2.85 3.40
N GLN A 182 12.96 2.01 4.23
CA GLN A 182 11.53 2.01 4.48
C GLN A 182 11.29 2.37 5.95
N VAL A 183 10.45 3.37 6.21
CA VAL A 183 9.96 3.72 7.54
C VAL A 183 8.50 3.36 7.64
N GLN A 184 8.17 2.43 8.53
CA GLN A 184 6.82 1.90 8.71
C GLN A 184 6.12 2.63 9.85
N LEU A 185 5.33 3.65 9.56
CA LEU A 185 4.57 4.38 10.56
C LEU A 185 3.25 3.68 10.85
N GLY A 186 2.87 3.63 12.11
CA GLY A 186 1.73 2.84 12.59
C GLY A 186 0.37 3.28 12.06
N GLY A 187 0.21 4.55 11.70
CA GLY A 187 -1.01 5.05 11.09
C GLY A 187 -2.27 4.60 11.84
N GLY A 188 -3.24 4.09 11.12
CA GLY A 188 -4.49 3.57 11.68
C GLY A 188 -4.35 2.34 12.59
N LYS A 189 -3.15 1.74 12.69
CA LYS A 189 -2.84 0.63 13.62
C LYS A 189 -2.19 1.08 14.93
N LEU A 190 -2.04 2.36 15.17
CA LEU A 190 -1.48 2.86 16.44
C LEU A 190 -2.29 2.39 17.66
N GLY A 191 -3.60 2.25 17.51
CA GLY A 191 -4.46 1.81 18.60
C GLY A 191 -4.35 2.74 19.80
N ARG A 192 -4.21 2.20 21.00
CA ARG A 192 -4.08 2.98 22.26
C ARG A 192 -2.80 3.85 22.35
N ARG A 193 -1.93 3.84 21.36
CA ARG A 193 -0.74 4.70 21.31
C ARG A 193 -1.03 6.08 20.72
N ALA A 194 -2.20 6.27 20.10
CA ALA A 194 -2.71 7.58 19.73
C ALA A 194 -3.56 8.10 20.88
N ASP A 195 -3.27 9.32 21.34
CA ASP A 195 -4.04 9.98 22.38
C ASP A 195 -5.44 10.33 21.85
N LYS A 196 -6.44 10.28 22.72
CA LYS A 196 -7.82 10.67 22.38
C LYS A 196 -7.95 12.18 22.43
N VAL A 197 -7.79 12.85 21.30
CA VAL A 197 -7.77 14.32 21.17
C VAL A 197 -9.03 14.85 20.48
N VAL A 198 -9.53 14.13 19.48
CA VAL A 198 -10.58 14.61 18.59
C VAL A 198 -11.96 14.55 19.27
N ASP A 199 -12.75 15.63 19.12
CA ASP A 199 -14.15 15.69 19.58
C ASP A 199 -15.05 14.79 18.70
N ARG A 200 -15.52 13.67 19.29
CA ARG A 200 -16.33 12.66 18.59
C ARG A 200 -17.65 13.18 18.10
N SER A 201 -18.22 14.18 18.76
CA SER A 201 -19.51 14.77 18.37
C SER A 201 -19.44 15.53 17.03
N LYS A 202 -18.24 16.00 16.65
CA LYS A 202 -17.99 16.80 15.44
C LYS A 202 -17.39 16.01 14.28
N VAL A 203 -17.09 14.72 14.48
CA VAL A 203 -16.48 13.88 13.45
C VAL A 203 -17.34 13.83 12.20
N PRO A 204 -16.79 14.11 10.99
CA PRO A 204 -17.51 13.99 9.74
C PRO A 204 -17.75 12.50 9.43
N VAL A 205 -19.02 12.08 9.38
CA VAL A 205 -19.41 10.71 9.06
C VAL A 205 -19.78 10.63 7.59
N PRO A 206 -19.07 9.84 6.76
CA PRO A 206 -19.45 9.65 5.36
C PRO A 206 -20.89 9.10 5.21
N PRO A 207 -21.64 9.51 4.17
CA PRO A 207 -23.07 9.20 4.03
C PRO A 207 -23.39 7.70 3.90
N TYR A 208 -22.41 6.90 3.54
CA TYR A 208 -22.54 5.44 3.44
C TYR A 208 -22.39 4.71 4.78
N TYR A 209 -22.13 5.41 5.88
CA TYR A 209 -22.18 4.84 7.23
C TYR A 209 -23.41 5.30 7.99
N PRO A 210 -23.98 4.45 8.85
CA PRO A 210 -24.95 4.91 9.85
C PRO A 210 -24.22 5.80 10.86
N ASP A 211 -24.83 6.97 11.17
CA ASP A 211 -24.26 7.89 12.15
C ASP A 211 -24.64 7.44 13.56
N THR A 212 -23.76 6.69 14.18
CA THR A 212 -23.86 6.19 15.55
C THR A 212 -22.64 6.56 16.37
N GLU A 213 -22.77 6.51 17.69
CA GLU A 213 -21.65 6.77 18.61
C GLU A 213 -20.44 5.88 18.33
N LEU A 214 -20.70 4.57 18.05
CA LEU A 214 -19.62 3.63 17.72
C LEU A 214 -18.91 3.97 16.42
N VAL A 215 -19.65 4.43 15.40
CA VAL A 215 -19.05 4.85 14.12
C VAL A 215 -18.24 6.14 14.31
N ARG A 216 -18.78 7.11 15.06
CA ARG A 216 -18.07 8.35 15.40
C ARG A 216 -16.81 8.08 16.23
N GLU A 217 -16.87 7.17 17.21
CA GLU A 217 -15.70 6.77 17.99
C GLU A 217 -14.62 6.15 17.08
N GLU A 218 -15.01 5.27 16.15
CA GLU A 218 -14.06 4.60 15.27
C GLU A 218 -13.40 5.56 14.26
N ILE A 219 -14.17 6.48 13.66
CA ILE A 219 -13.64 7.51 12.76
C ILE A 219 -12.80 8.52 13.53
N GLY A 220 -13.26 8.97 14.70
CA GLY A 220 -12.50 9.88 15.55
C GLY A 220 -11.19 9.28 16.03
N HIS A 221 -11.18 7.97 16.34
CA HIS A 221 -9.92 7.26 16.62
C HIS A 221 -8.97 7.23 15.43
N HIS A 222 -9.48 7.14 14.20
CA HIS A 222 -8.63 7.27 13.02
C HIS A 222 -8.00 8.66 12.94
N TYR A 223 -8.75 9.72 13.17
CA TYR A 223 -8.21 11.08 13.23
C TYR A 223 -7.15 11.26 14.32
N ASP A 224 -7.32 10.68 15.51
CA ASP A 224 -6.28 10.66 16.55
C ASP A 224 -5.00 9.97 16.04
N CYS A 225 -5.16 8.87 15.31
CA CYS A 225 -4.03 8.16 14.69
C CYS A 225 -3.33 9.02 13.63
N LEU A 226 -4.08 9.82 12.86
CA LEU A 226 -3.51 10.72 11.85
C LEU A 226 -2.70 11.85 12.49
N LEU A 227 -3.19 12.46 13.58
CA LEU A 227 -2.44 13.46 14.34
C LEU A 227 -1.09 12.90 14.83
N LYS A 228 -1.10 11.68 15.40
CA LYS A 228 0.14 11.02 15.84
C LYS A 228 1.05 10.64 14.67
N THR A 229 0.48 10.30 13.54
CA THR A 229 1.24 10.00 12.32
C THR A 229 1.92 11.24 11.77
N ASP A 230 1.25 12.39 11.80
CA ASP A 230 1.84 13.68 11.42
C ASP A 230 3.06 14.03 12.28
N GLU A 231 2.95 13.87 13.61
CA GLU A 231 4.10 14.04 14.52
C GLU A 231 5.27 13.11 14.15
N HIS A 232 4.99 11.83 13.85
CA HIS A 232 6.03 10.87 13.44
C HIS A 232 6.70 11.27 12.14
N VAL A 233 5.95 11.80 11.16
CA VAL A 233 6.51 12.33 9.91
C VAL A 233 7.45 13.52 10.23
N GLY A 234 7.03 14.44 11.09
CA GLY A 234 7.88 15.53 11.56
C GLY A 234 9.19 15.04 12.18
N GLN A 235 9.15 13.99 13.01
CA GLN A 235 10.33 13.37 13.62
C GLN A 235 11.27 12.75 12.57
N VAL A 236 10.73 12.07 11.54
CA VAL A 236 11.51 11.52 10.43
C VAL A 236 12.26 12.63 9.68
N ILE A 237 11.56 13.71 9.33
CA ILE A 237 12.15 14.83 8.60
C ILE A 237 13.22 15.55 9.45
N ALA A 238 12.95 15.74 10.74
CA ALA A 238 13.91 16.33 11.67
C ALA A 238 15.19 15.49 11.79
N ALA A 239 15.06 14.15 11.87
CA ALA A 239 16.22 13.25 11.92
C ALA A 239 17.05 13.29 10.64
N LEU A 240 16.42 13.28 9.44
CA LEU A 240 17.12 13.42 8.17
C LEU A 240 17.90 14.75 8.09
N LYS A 241 17.31 15.86 8.55
CA LYS A 241 17.97 17.17 8.58
C LYS A 241 19.14 17.20 9.56
N ARG A 242 18.94 16.72 10.79
CA ARG A 242 19.97 16.65 11.83
C ARG A 242 21.20 15.88 11.38
N ASP A 243 21.00 14.76 10.66
CA ASP A 243 22.07 13.86 10.25
C ASP A 243 22.60 14.19 8.84
N GLY A 244 22.18 15.33 8.24
CA GLY A 244 22.68 15.85 6.96
C GLY A 244 22.26 15.04 5.73
N HIS A 245 21.15 14.29 5.84
CA HIS A 245 20.66 13.43 4.75
C HIS A 245 19.53 14.07 3.93
N TYR A 246 18.81 15.06 4.46
CA TYR A 246 17.57 15.57 3.89
C TYR A 246 17.72 16.05 2.45
N ASP A 247 18.72 16.90 2.17
CA ASP A 247 18.88 17.57 0.86
C ASP A 247 19.23 16.60 -0.28
N ASN A 248 19.81 15.44 0.03
CA ASN A 248 20.16 14.40 -0.95
C ASN A 248 19.28 13.15 -0.81
N THR A 249 18.04 13.27 -0.31
CA THR A 249 17.12 12.14 -0.17
C THR A 249 15.85 12.36 -0.99
N LEU A 250 15.55 11.42 -1.90
CA LEU A 250 14.21 11.29 -2.46
C LEU A 250 13.30 10.66 -1.40
N ILE A 251 12.34 11.43 -0.92
CA ILE A 251 11.33 10.99 0.06
C ILE A 251 10.02 10.74 -0.68
N LEU A 252 9.49 9.53 -0.57
CA LEU A 252 8.17 9.14 -1.05
C LEU A 252 7.31 8.76 0.14
N LEU A 253 6.37 9.64 0.52
CA LEU A 253 5.40 9.39 1.58
C LEU A 253 4.10 8.90 0.95
N PHE A 254 3.62 7.71 1.36
CA PHE A 254 2.37 7.13 0.85
C PHE A 254 1.77 6.11 1.81
N SER A 255 0.45 5.84 1.65
CA SER A 255 -0.24 4.82 2.44
C SER A 255 -0.31 3.48 1.69
N ASP A 256 -0.36 2.37 2.44
CA ASP A 256 -0.52 1.04 1.87
C ASP A 256 -1.98 0.76 1.42
N HIS A 257 -2.97 1.25 2.11
CA HIS A 257 -4.40 1.23 1.80
C HIS A 257 -5.18 2.01 2.85
N GLY A 258 -6.48 2.17 2.64
CA GLY A 258 -7.34 2.93 3.53
C GLY A 258 -7.53 2.32 4.92
N TYR A 259 -8.14 3.11 5.80
CA TYR A 259 -8.39 2.79 7.19
C TYR A 259 -9.20 1.49 7.37
N LYS A 260 -9.10 0.88 8.54
CA LYS A 260 -9.65 -0.47 8.83
C LYS A 260 -11.17 -0.61 8.71
N LEU A 261 -11.95 0.47 8.60
CA LEU A 261 -13.40 0.43 8.45
C LEU A 261 -13.86 -0.39 7.22
N HIS A 262 -15.09 -0.88 7.28
CA HIS A 262 -15.76 -1.45 6.12
C HIS A 262 -15.85 -0.41 5.00
N ARG A 263 -15.89 -0.85 3.75
CA ARG A 263 -15.81 -0.01 2.53
C ARG A 263 -14.43 0.65 2.29
N HIS A 264 -13.54 0.68 3.28
CA HIS A 264 -12.16 1.09 3.14
C HIS A 264 -11.24 -0.14 3.00
N LYS A 265 -10.52 -0.52 4.06
CA LYS A 265 -9.61 -1.68 4.01
C LYS A 265 -10.30 -2.94 3.50
N GLN A 266 -9.66 -3.64 2.57
CA GLN A 266 -10.11 -4.81 1.81
C GLN A 266 -11.02 -4.49 0.62
N TYR A 267 -11.51 -3.28 0.45
CA TYR A 267 -12.45 -2.93 -0.60
C TYR A 267 -11.81 -2.02 -1.65
N LEU A 268 -12.34 -2.05 -2.88
CA LEU A 268 -11.78 -1.29 -4.01
C LEU A 268 -12.52 0.03 -4.28
N TYR A 269 -13.26 0.51 -3.30
CA TYR A 269 -13.81 1.86 -3.30
C TYR A 269 -12.73 2.92 -3.01
N GLU A 270 -13.02 4.20 -3.27
CA GLU A 270 -12.07 5.30 -3.02
C GLU A 270 -11.46 5.23 -1.62
N GLY A 271 -12.29 5.00 -0.59
CA GLY A 271 -11.80 4.86 0.78
C GLY A 271 -10.78 3.74 1.01
N GLY A 272 -10.74 2.73 0.13
CA GLY A 272 -9.84 1.58 0.25
C GLY A 272 -8.54 1.67 -0.55
N ILE A 273 -8.57 2.32 -1.71
CA ILE A 273 -7.46 2.30 -2.67
C ILE A 273 -6.95 3.67 -3.10
N HIS A 274 -7.72 4.75 -2.94
CA HIS A 274 -7.27 6.11 -3.25
C HIS A 274 -6.52 6.69 -2.06
N MET A 275 -5.19 6.72 -2.16
CA MET A 275 -4.30 6.99 -1.04
C MET A 275 -3.46 8.25 -1.26
N PRO A 276 -2.90 8.86 -0.20
CA PRO A 276 -1.97 9.98 -0.34
C PRO A 276 -0.64 9.52 -0.94
N LEU A 277 -0.04 10.37 -1.78
CA LEU A 277 1.34 10.28 -2.24
C LEU A 277 1.96 11.67 -2.32
N ILE A 278 3.11 11.85 -1.65
CA ILE A 278 3.91 13.06 -1.69
C ILE A 278 5.33 12.66 -2.06
N ALA A 279 5.94 13.36 -3.03
CA ALA A 279 7.33 13.19 -3.43
C ALA A 279 8.14 14.46 -3.17
N VAL A 280 9.25 14.34 -2.45
CA VAL A 280 10.19 15.44 -2.15
C VAL A 280 11.61 14.93 -2.40
N GLY A 281 12.47 15.75 -2.96
CA GLY A 281 13.88 15.35 -3.13
C GLY A 281 14.67 16.18 -4.11
N PRO A 282 15.91 15.78 -4.37
CA PRO A 282 16.79 16.48 -5.32
C PRO A 282 16.15 16.61 -6.70
N GLY A 283 16.09 17.85 -7.21
CA GLY A 283 15.51 18.14 -8.52
C GLY A 283 13.98 18.25 -8.55
N ILE A 284 13.28 17.95 -7.46
CA ILE A 284 11.82 18.12 -7.36
C ILE A 284 11.52 19.57 -6.93
N LYS A 285 10.78 20.29 -7.77
CA LYS A 285 10.32 21.65 -7.45
C LYS A 285 9.12 21.56 -6.50
N GLY A 286 9.18 22.28 -5.37
CA GLY A 286 8.11 22.34 -4.39
C GLY A 286 6.84 23.07 -4.87
N GLY A 287 5.76 22.87 -4.11
CA GLY A 287 4.46 23.55 -4.31
C GLY A 287 3.64 23.05 -5.49
N GLN A 288 3.95 21.89 -6.04
CA GLN A 288 3.24 21.32 -7.17
C GLN A 288 2.12 20.36 -6.73
N VAL A 289 1.03 20.36 -7.49
CA VAL A 289 -0.07 19.42 -7.37
C VAL A 289 -0.38 18.83 -8.74
N THR A 290 -0.50 17.51 -8.83
CA THR A 290 -0.84 16.84 -10.09
C THR A 290 -2.08 15.98 -9.96
N GLN A 291 -2.88 15.91 -11.03
CA GLN A 291 -4.07 15.07 -11.17
C GLN A 291 -3.80 13.80 -11.98
N GLU A 292 -2.54 13.48 -12.21
CA GLU A 292 -2.17 12.27 -12.93
C GLU A 292 -2.49 11.01 -12.12
N LEU A 293 -2.88 9.96 -12.83
CA LEU A 293 -3.11 8.65 -12.24
C LEU A 293 -1.77 7.97 -11.97
N ILE A 294 -1.48 7.70 -10.71
CA ILE A 294 -0.29 6.98 -10.27
C ILE A 294 -0.71 5.68 -9.59
N SER A 295 -0.06 4.57 -9.96
CA SER A 295 -0.23 3.28 -9.29
C SER A 295 0.85 3.05 -8.24
N SER A 296 0.55 2.31 -7.19
CA SER A 296 1.56 2.01 -6.15
C SER A 296 2.79 1.24 -6.65
N ILE A 297 2.70 0.55 -7.78
CA ILE A 297 3.87 -0.08 -8.43
C ILE A 297 4.80 0.92 -9.12
N ASP A 298 4.31 2.13 -9.42
CA ASP A 298 5.11 3.19 -10.04
C ASP A 298 6.16 3.75 -9.07
N VAL A 299 5.86 3.72 -7.76
CA VAL A 299 6.82 4.06 -6.69
C VAL A 299 8.12 3.27 -6.81
N SER A 300 8.03 2.02 -7.23
CA SER A 300 9.18 1.13 -7.40
C SER A 300 10.03 1.51 -8.59
N ALA A 301 9.40 1.73 -9.75
CA ALA A 301 10.11 2.14 -10.97
C ALA A 301 10.79 3.51 -10.77
N ALA A 302 10.08 4.48 -10.18
CA ALA A 302 10.65 5.79 -9.84
C ALA A 302 11.81 5.69 -8.84
N THR A 303 11.76 4.78 -7.86
CA THR A 303 12.86 4.53 -6.92
C THR A 303 14.12 4.03 -7.63
N VAL A 304 13.96 3.05 -8.51
CA VAL A 304 15.07 2.45 -9.27
C VAL A 304 15.68 3.49 -10.22
N ALA A 305 14.85 4.20 -10.99
CA ALA A 305 15.27 5.21 -11.94
C ALA A 305 16.00 6.39 -11.27
N ALA A 306 15.42 6.94 -10.18
CA ALA A 306 16.03 8.03 -9.41
C ALA A 306 17.40 7.66 -8.82
N SER A 307 17.65 6.36 -8.61
CA SER A 307 18.94 5.84 -8.15
C SER A 307 19.97 5.67 -9.27
N GLY A 308 19.64 6.05 -10.51
CA GLY A 308 20.49 5.87 -11.69
C GLY A 308 20.64 4.41 -12.13
N ILE A 309 19.67 3.56 -11.77
CA ILE A 309 19.61 2.15 -12.14
C ILE A 309 18.58 1.99 -13.26
N ALA A 310 18.90 1.20 -14.29
CA ALA A 310 17.92 0.88 -15.32
C ALA A 310 16.72 0.13 -14.70
N VAL A 311 15.51 0.61 -14.99
CA VAL A 311 14.29 -0.06 -14.55
C VAL A 311 14.20 -1.41 -15.25
N PRO A 312 14.10 -2.55 -14.51
CA PRO A 312 14.01 -3.86 -15.13
C PRO A 312 12.78 -4.02 -16.01
N ASP A 313 12.90 -4.70 -17.14
CA ASP A 313 11.83 -4.90 -18.14
C ASP A 313 10.61 -5.66 -17.59
N TYR A 314 10.79 -6.46 -16.51
CA TYR A 314 9.67 -7.15 -15.88
C TYR A 314 8.77 -6.24 -15.04
N MET A 315 9.22 -5.01 -14.69
CA MET A 315 8.41 -4.10 -13.89
C MET A 315 7.22 -3.57 -14.69
N GLU A 316 6.03 -3.64 -14.10
CA GLU A 316 4.80 -3.08 -14.65
C GLU A 316 4.58 -1.62 -14.19
N GLY A 317 5.36 -1.19 -13.21
CA GLY A 317 5.44 0.20 -12.74
C GLY A 317 6.13 1.11 -13.75
N GLN A 318 5.79 2.41 -13.73
CA GLN A 318 6.37 3.46 -14.57
C GLN A 318 7.10 4.50 -13.71
N ASP A 319 8.21 5.04 -14.21
CA ASP A 319 8.88 6.16 -13.55
C ASP A 319 8.11 7.47 -13.78
N PHE A 320 7.24 7.80 -12.84
CA PHE A 320 6.42 9.02 -12.87
C PHE A 320 7.19 10.30 -12.51
N LEU A 321 8.45 10.19 -12.09
CA LEU A 321 9.33 11.33 -11.81
C LEU A 321 10.15 11.73 -13.04
N SER A 322 10.21 10.90 -14.07
CA SER A 322 10.86 11.24 -15.34
C SER A 322 10.14 12.39 -16.04
N PRO A 323 10.84 13.40 -16.54
CA PRO A 323 10.24 14.46 -17.34
C PRO A 323 9.57 13.93 -18.63
N ASP A 324 10.03 12.78 -19.13
CA ASP A 324 9.56 12.17 -20.37
C ASP A 324 8.48 11.09 -20.13
N HIS A 325 8.00 10.92 -18.87
CA HIS A 325 6.99 9.91 -18.60
C HIS A 325 5.67 10.22 -19.29
N LYS A 326 4.93 9.16 -19.63
CA LYS A 326 3.58 9.26 -20.20
C LYS A 326 2.56 8.99 -19.11
N PRO A 327 1.68 9.95 -18.80
CA PRO A 327 0.64 9.75 -17.79
C PRO A 327 -0.21 8.51 -18.09
N ARG A 328 -0.55 7.75 -17.06
CA ARG A 328 -1.44 6.60 -17.20
C ARG A 328 -2.84 7.03 -17.60
N SER A 329 -3.45 6.36 -18.58
CA SER A 329 -4.86 6.56 -18.92
C SER A 329 -5.81 5.82 -17.95
N TYR A 330 -5.30 4.84 -17.20
CA TYR A 330 -6.01 4.10 -16.17
C TYR A 330 -5.04 3.47 -15.16
N VAL A 331 -5.58 3.12 -14.00
CA VAL A 331 -4.93 2.25 -13.01
C VAL A 331 -5.86 1.11 -12.63
N ILE A 332 -5.27 0.00 -12.17
CA ILE A 332 -6.00 -1.22 -11.81
C ILE A 332 -5.76 -1.56 -10.34
N SER A 333 -6.82 -2.01 -9.68
CA SER A 333 -6.75 -2.60 -8.35
C SER A 333 -7.48 -3.94 -8.33
N ALA A 334 -6.98 -4.87 -7.52
CA ALA A 334 -7.52 -6.20 -7.41
C ALA A 334 -7.78 -6.59 -5.95
N ARG A 335 -8.89 -7.28 -5.70
CA ARG A 335 -9.20 -7.92 -4.44
C ARG A 335 -9.46 -9.40 -4.68
N ASP A 336 -8.72 -10.23 -3.98
CA ASP A 336 -8.90 -11.68 -3.91
C ASP A 336 -9.11 -12.10 -2.44
N ARG A 337 -8.82 -13.34 -2.05
CA ARG A 337 -9.01 -13.79 -0.68
C ARG A 337 -8.27 -12.91 0.33
N CYS A 338 -8.95 -12.50 1.37
CA CYS A 338 -8.35 -11.82 2.52
C CYS A 338 -8.59 -12.61 3.81
N ASP A 339 -7.50 -13.11 4.41
CA ASP A 339 -7.53 -14.12 5.47
C ASP A 339 -8.43 -15.30 5.05
N TYR A 340 -9.59 -15.52 5.68
CA TYR A 340 -10.53 -16.61 5.33
C TYR A 340 -11.69 -16.18 4.44
N THR A 341 -11.80 -14.89 4.12
CA THR A 341 -12.91 -14.37 3.28
C THR A 341 -12.51 -14.44 1.81
N ILE A 342 -13.14 -15.33 1.06
CA ILE A 342 -12.91 -15.49 -0.38
C ILE A 342 -13.69 -14.45 -1.15
N GLU A 343 -13.00 -13.72 -2.01
CA GLU A 343 -13.55 -12.68 -2.87
C GLU A 343 -12.79 -12.64 -4.20
N HIS A 344 -13.42 -12.08 -5.24
CA HIS A 344 -12.78 -11.81 -6.51
C HIS A 344 -13.39 -10.55 -7.13
N ILE A 345 -12.66 -9.42 -7.03
CA ILE A 345 -13.07 -8.13 -7.58
C ILE A 345 -11.90 -7.50 -8.32
N ARG A 346 -12.19 -6.83 -9.43
CA ARG A 346 -11.25 -6.00 -10.18
C ARG A 346 -11.81 -4.60 -10.34
N ALA A 347 -10.97 -3.59 -10.18
CA ALA A 347 -11.35 -2.19 -10.39
C ALA A 347 -10.47 -1.56 -11.47
N VAL A 348 -11.09 -0.79 -12.36
CA VAL A 348 -10.45 0.09 -13.33
C VAL A 348 -10.78 1.53 -12.95
N VAL A 349 -9.77 2.34 -12.70
CA VAL A 349 -9.93 3.77 -12.43
C VAL A 349 -9.36 4.55 -13.60
N THR A 350 -10.17 5.42 -14.19
CA THR A 350 -9.79 6.39 -15.22
C THR A 350 -9.88 7.81 -14.64
N PRO A 351 -9.46 8.88 -15.33
CA PRO A 351 -9.53 10.23 -14.79
C PRO A 351 -10.93 10.68 -14.32
N LYS A 352 -11.99 10.06 -14.82
CA LYS A 352 -13.37 10.45 -14.50
C LYS A 352 -14.20 9.34 -13.85
N TYR A 353 -13.98 8.10 -14.23
CA TYR A 353 -14.84 7.00 -13.83
C TYR A 353 -14.07 5.90 -13.12
N LYS A 354 -14.76 5.24 -12.19
CA LYS A 354 -14.33 3.96 -11.62
C LYS A 354 -15.34 2.88 -12.01
N TYR A 355 -14.80 1.76 -12.49
CA TYR A 355 -15.54 0.55 -12.79
C TYR A 355 -15.10 -0.58 -11.88
N LEU A 356 -16.04 -1.30 -11.29
CA LEU A 356 -15.79 -2.53 -10.52
C LEU A 356 -16.46 -3.70 -11.22
N ARG A 357 -15.72 -4.79 -11.37
CA ARG A 357 -16.24 -6.10 -11.75
C ARG A 357 -16.25 -7.01 -10.53
N ASN A 358 -17.44 -7.38 -10.07
CA ASN A 358 -17.66 -8.35 -8.99
C ASN A 358 -17.92 -9.72 -9.63
N TYR A 359 -17.02 -10.69 -9.43
CA TYR A 359 -17.15 -12.03 -10.03
C TYR A 359 -17.96 -12.97 -9.15
N LEU A 360 -17.91 -12.82 -7.81
CA LEU A 360 -18.64 -13.63 -6.84
C LEU A 360 -19.87 -12.86 -6.33
N THR A 361 -20.95 -12.91 -7.08
CA THR A 361 -22.19 -12.18 -6.78
C THR A 361 -23.18 -12.97 -5.90
N ASP A 362 -22.87 -14.23 -5.62
CA ASP A 362 -23.61 -15.13 -4.75
C ASP A 362 -23.53 -14.78 -3.24
N ARG A 363 -22.70 -13.81 -2.90
CA ARG A 363 -22.38 -13.41 -1.53
C ARG A 363 -22.33 -11.89 -1.36
N PRO A 364 -22.63 -11.33 -0.14
CA PRO A 364 -22.58 -9.88 0.12
C PRO A 364 -21.16 -9.35 0.23
N PHE A 365 -21.00 -8.01 0.27
CA PHE A 365 -19.72 -7.38 0.62
C PHE A 365 -19.32 -7.66 2.08
N MET A 366 -20.27 -7.65 3.00
CA MET A 366 -20.07 -7.95 4.41
C MET A 366 -20.10 -9.45 4.71
N GLN A 367 -19.30 -10.24 4.00
CA GLN A 367 -19.05 -11.63 4.35
C GLN A 367 -18.44 -11.75 5.76
N PRO A 368 -18.55 -12.92 6.42
CA PRO A 368 -17.77 -13.21 7.62
C PRO A 368 -16.28 -12.92 7.41
N SER A 369 -15.67 -12.16 8.33
CA SER A 369 -14.29 -11.70 8.22
C SER A 369 -13.64 -11.52 9.59
N TYR A 370 -12.33 -11.36 9.62
CA TYR A 370 -11.61 -11.09 10.87
C TYR A 370 -12.03 -9.77 11.55
N LYS A 371 -12.81 -8.92 10.86
CA LYS A 371 -13.38 -7.69 11.42
C LYS A 371 -14.64 -7.93 12.25
N ASP A 372 -15.29 -9.09 12.13
CA ASP A 372 -16.56 -9.37 12.79
C ASP A 372 -16.55 -9.18 14.33
N PRO A 373 -15.46 -9.48 15.06
CA PRO A 373 -15.39 -9.22 16.49
C PRO A 373 -15.30 -7.74 16.89
N TRP A 374 -15.17 -6.81 15.94
CA TRP A 374 -15.05 -5.39 16.26
C TRP A 374 -16.41 -4.78 16.59
N PRO A 375 -16.50 -3.91 17.62
CA PRO A 375 -17.76 -3.29 18.03
C PRO A 375 -18.52 -2.63 16.87
N VAL A 376 -17.82 -1.88 16.00
CA VAL A 376 -18.41 -1.23 14.84
C VAL A 376 -18.98 -2.23 13.82
N SER A 377 -18.32 -3.40 13.64
CA SER A 377 -18.83 -4.45 12.74
C SER A 377 -20.09 -5.10 13.29
N GLN A 378 -20.14 -5.33 14.60
CA GLN A 378 -21.33 -5.85 15.29
C GLN A 378 -22.48 -4.85 15.19
N GLU A 379 -22.20 -3.56 15.35
CA GLU A 379 -23.20 -2.50 15.20
C GLU A 379 -23.80 -2.50 13.79
N PHE A 380 -22.96 -2.59 12.73
CA PHE A 380 -23.46 -2.67 11.36
C PHE A 380 -24.37 -3.88 11.15
N ARG A 381 -23.99 -5.06 11.63
CA ARG A 381 -24.82 -6.26 11.53
C ARG A 381 -26.14 -6.11 12.30
N ARG A 382 -26.10 -5.51 13.48
CA ARG A 382 -27.30 -5.24 14.31
C ARG A 382 -28.28 -4.28 13.58
N LEU A 383 -27.76 -3.20 12.98
CA LEU A 383 -28.56 -2.22 12.24
C LEU A 383 -29.13 -2.81 10.95
N MET A 384 -28.38 -3.65 10.23
CA MET A 384 -28.88 -4.40 9.07
C MET A 384 -30.05 -5.31 9.47
N ALA A 385 -29.85 -6.16 10.48
CA ALA A 385 -30.86 -7.10 10.95
C ALA A 385 -32.15 -6.39 11.46
N ALA A 386 -32.00 -5.19 12.03
CA ALA A 386 -33.09 -4.37 12.49
C ALA A 386 -33.79 -3.52 11.39
N GLY A 387 -33.34 -3.60 10.12
CA GLY A 387 -33.87 -2.78 9.04
C GLY A 387 -33.63 -1.27 9.21
N LYS A 388 -32.63 -0.87 9.99
CA LYS A 388 -32.33 0.55 10.33
C LYS A 388 -31.29 1.20 9.43
N MET A 389 -30.99 0.61 8.28
CA MET A 389 -30.11 1.20 7.27
C MET A 389 -30.91 1.81 6.12
N ASN A 390 -30.52 3.01 5.68
CA ASN A 390 -31.13 3.68 4.54
C ASN A 390 -30.59 3.14 3.19
N LYS A 391 -31.19 3.57 2.07
CA LYS A 391 -30.80 3.12 0.72
C LYS A 391 -29.33 3.32 0.41
N THR A 392 -28.74 4.45 0.80
CA THR A 392 -27.32 4.76 0.57
C THR A 392 -26.41 3.80 1.30
N GLN A 393 -26.72 3.47 2.54
CA GLN A 393 -25.98 2.50 3.35
C GLN A 393 -26.13 1.08 2.78
N LEU A 394 -27.31 0.70 2.31
CA LEU A 394 -27.59 -0.62 1.74
C LEU A 394 -26.87 -0.89 0.41
N VAL A 395 -26.36 0.13 -0.30
CA VAL A 395 -25.48 -0.09 -1.47
C VAL A 395 -24.31 -1.01 -1.13
N PHE A 396 -23.75 -0.86 0.07
CA PHE A 396 -22.63 -1.68 0.53
C PHE A 396 -23.04 -2.76 1.53
N PHE A 397 -23.96 -2.43 2.44
CA PHE A 397 -24.34 -3.33 3.52
C PHE A 397 -25.48 -4.29 3.14
N GLY A 398 -26.00 -4.24 1.92
CA GLY A 398 -27.04 -5.15 1.43
C GLY A 398 -26.55 -6.59 1.25
N ASP A 399 -27.51 -7.51 1.04
CA ASP A 399 -27.26 -8.96 0.98
C ASP A 399 -26.62 -9.41 -0.34
N LYS A 400 -26.68 -8.59 -1.40
CA LYS A 400 -26.22 -8.93 -2.74
C LYS A 400 -25.30 -7.85 -3.29
N LYS A 401 -24.38 -8.28 -4.13
CA LYS A 401 -23.53 -7.40 -4.94
C LYS A 401 -24.02 -7.36 -6.38
N GLU A 402 -24.02 -6.17 -6.97
CA GLU A 402 -24.17 -6.05 -8.42
C GLU A 402 -22.94 -6.64 -9.12
N PRO A 403 -23.11 -7.31 -10.26
CA PRO A 403 -21.98 -7.90 -10.99
C PRO A 403 -21.03 -6.82 -11.55
N GLU A 404 -21.53 -5.61 -11.75
CA GLU A 404 -20.78 -4.48 -12.27
C GLU A 404 -21.23 -3.18 -11.61
N GLU A 405 -20.25 -2.35 -11.32
CA GLU A 405 -20.48 -1.02 -10.79
C GLU A 405 -19.70 -0.01 -11.62
N LEU A 406 -20.31 1.15 -11.89
CA LEU A 406 -19.68 2.27 -12.58
C LEU A 406 -20.03 3.57 -11.85
N TYR A 407 -19.03 4.37 -11.49
CA TYR A 407 -19.19 5.60 -10.75
C TYR A 407 -18.51 6.77 -11.46
N ASP A 408 -19.16 7.94 -11.53
CA ASP A 408 -18.56 9.21 -11.96
C ASP A 408 -17.93 9.87 -10.73
N LEU A 409 -16.63 9.71 -10.54
CA LEU A 409 -15.91 10.13 -9.32
C LEU A 409 -15.97 11.64 -9.06
N ALA A 410 -16.18 12.46 -10.10
CA ALA A 410 -16.31 13.91 -9.93
C ALA A 410 -17.68 14.30 -9.37
N LYS A 411 -18.73 13.54 -9.69
CA LYS A 411 -20.11 13.82 -9.28
C LYS A 411 -20.53 13.01 -8.07
N ASP A 412 -19.91 11.86 -7.87
CA ASP A 412 -20.24 10.89 -6.83
C ASP A 412 -18.94 10.40 -6.13
N PRO A 413 -18.26 11.26 -5.36
CA PRO A 413 -17.01 10.90 -4.68
C PRO A 413 -17.20 9.82 -3.61
N HIS A 414 -18.45 9.54 -3.23
CA HIS A 414 -18.79 8.51 -2.28
C HIS A 414 -19.22 7.18 -2.92
N GLU A 415 -19.26 7.10 -4.27
CA GLU A 415 -19.59 5.88 -5.01
C GLU A 415 -20.91 5.23 -4.55
N ILE A 416 -21.98 6.02 -4.54
CA ILE A 416 -23.31 5.64 -4.09
C ILE A 416 -24.22 5.30 -5.27
N ASN A 417 -24.08 6.04 -6.39
CA ASN A 417 -24.94 5.97 -7.55
C ASN A 417 -24.33 5.10 -8.64
N ASN A 418 -24.63 3.80 -8.62
CA ASN A 418 -24.14 2.88 -9.64
C ASN A 418 -24.78 3.14 -11.02
N LEU A 419 -23.97 3.58 -11.99
CA LEU A 419 -24.37 3.92 -13.36
C LEU A 419 -24.33 2.74 -14.33
N ALA A 420 -23.91 1.55 -13.88
CA ALA A 420 -23.70 0.39 -14.77
C ALA A 420 -24.96 -0.07 -15.52
N LYS A 421 -26.15 0.19 -14.96
CA LYS A 421 -27.45 -0.17 -15.57
C LYS A 421 -28.09 0.99 -16.37
N ASP A 422 -27.54 2.20 -16.31
CA ASP A 422 -28.07 3.36 -17.03
C ASP A 422 -27.63 3.31 -18.51
N PRO A 423 -28.55 3.22 -19.48
CA PRO A 423 -28.24 3.17 -20.92
C PRO A 423 -27.35 4.31 -21.43
N LYS A 424 -27.40 5.49 -20.76
CA LYS A 424 -26.58 6.66 -21.10
C LYS A 424 -25.09 6.38 -20.97
N TYR A 425 -24.69 5.46 -20.08
CA TYR A 425 -23.30 5.13 -19.79
C TYR A 425 -22.83 3.84 -20.46
N LYS A 426 -23.64 3.23 -21.36
CA LYS A 426 -23.30 1.95 -22.05
C LYS A 426 -21.95 1.99 -22.76
N LYS A 427 -21.61 3.12 -23.41
CA LYS A 427 -20.32 3.28 -24.11
C LYS A 427 -19.16 3.29 -23.11
N GLU A 428 -19.31 4.02 -22.01
CA GLU A 428 -18.28 4.12 -20.98
C GLU A 428 -18.09 2.77 -20.26
N LEU A 429 -19.15 2.09 -19.91
CA LEU A 429 -19.11 0.74 -19.34
C LEU A 429 -18.36 -0.24 -20.28
N SER A 430 -18.68 -0.21 -21.59
CA SER A 430 -18.01 -1.04 -22.60
C SER A 430 -16.51 -0.74 -22.68
N LYS A 431 -16.12 0.54 -22.61
CA LYS A 431 -14.71 0.96 -22.60
C LYS A 431 -13.97 0.36 -21.41
N HIS A 432 -14.52 0.45 -20.19
CA HIS A 432 -13.90 -0.06 -18.99
C HIS A 432 -13.80 -1.60 -18.99
N ARG A 433 -14.81 -2.31 -19.51
CA ARG A 433 -14.75 -3.77 -19.73
C ARG A 433 -13.59 -4.15 -20.64
N LYS A 434 -13.35 -3.39 -21.73
CA LYS A 434 -12.23 -3.63 -22.66
C LYS A 434 -10.88 -3.39 -21.99
N ILE A 435 -10.74 -2.30 -21.21
CA ILE A 435 -9.52 -2.01 -20.45
C ILE A 435 -9.21 -3.18 -19.51
N LEU A 436 -10.21 -3.63 -18.74
CA LEU A 436 -10.01 -4.73 -17.80
C LEU A 436 -9.62 -6.03 -18.51
N ALA A 437 -10.31 -6.38 -19.60
CA ALA A 437 -10.02 -7.59 -20.40
C ALA A 437 -8.60 -7.56 -20.97
N GLN A 438 -8.18 -6.41 -21.48
CA GLN A 438 -6.82 -6.21 -22.00
C GLN A 438 -5.78 -6.36 -20.90
N TRP A 439 -5.98 -5.71 -19.75
CA TRP A 439 -5.07 -5.81 -18.61
C TRP A 439 -4.93 -7.25 -18.10
N ILE A 440 -6.04 -7.99 -17.96
CA ILE A 440 -6.02 -9.42 -17.55
C ILE A 440 -5.16 -10.25 -18.51
N LYS A 441 -5.30 -10.00 -19.82
CA LYS A 441 -4.52 -10.69 -20.85
C LYS A 441 -3.03 -10.35 -20.79
N GLU A 442 -2.70 -9.06 -20.67
CA GLU A 442 -1.32 -8.56 -20.66
C GLU A 442 -0.53 -9.00 -19.42
N THR A 443 -1.17 -8.95 -18.26
CA THR A 443 -0.52 -9.28 -16.98
C THR A 443 -0.63 -10.76 -16.60
N GLY A 444 -1.46 -11.52 -17.31
CA GLY A 444 -1.71 -12.93 -16.98
C GLY A 444 -2.30 -13.11 -15.58
N ASP A 445 -3.27 -12.25 -15.20
CA ASP A 445 -3.91 -12.21 -13.87
C ASP A 445 -4.12 -13.60 -13.25
N LYS A 446 -3.25 -13.98 -12.31
CA LYS A 446 -3.31 -15.29 -11.62
C LYS A 446 -4.50 -15.39 -10.67
N GLY A 447 -5.06 -14.26 -10.23
CA GLY A 447 -6.26 -14.22 -9.41
C GLY A 447 -7.54 -14.62 -10.17
N ALA A 448 -7.49 -14.66 -11.51
CA ALA A 448 -8.58 -15.21 -12.32
C ALA A 448 -8.74 -16.74 -12.16
N LYS A 449 -7.73 -17.42 -11.63
CA LYS A 449 -7.78 -18.86 -11.32
C LYS A 449 -8.19 -19.06 -9.86
N PRO A 450 -8.95 -20.13 -9.54
CA PRO A 450 -9.23 -20.51 -8.16
C PRO A 450 -7.92 -20.70 -7.38
N GLU A 451 -7.95 -20.39 -6.08
CA GLU A 451 -6.81 -20.67 -5.20
C GLU A 451 -6.52 -22.17 -5.14
N SER A 452 -5.25 -22.52 -5.01
CA SER A 452 -4.82 -23.93 -4.92
C SER A 452 -5.39 -24.62 -3.67
N ASP A 453 -5.59 -25.93 -3.74
CA ASP A 453 -6.04 -26.75 -2.60
C ASP A 453 -5.10 -26.61 -1.40
N ILE A 454 -3.79 -26.46 -1.63
CA ILE A 454 -2.79 -26.21 -0.56
C ILE A 454 -3.04 -24.86 0.11
N GLY A 455 -3.31 -23.80 -0.65
CA GLY A 455 -3.64 -22.47 -0.13
C GLY A 455 -4.93 -22.47 0.71
N LEU A 456 -5.99 -23.11 0.19
CA LEU A 456 -7.26 -23.28 0.89
C LEU A 456 -7.09 -24.11 2.17
N LEU A 457 -6.37 -25.23 2.10
CA LEU A 457 -6.11 -26.11 3.25
C LEU A 457 -5.31 -25.40 4.35
N THR A 458 -4.29 -24.63 3.97
CA THR A 458 -3.49 -23.82 4.90
C THR A 458 -4.35 -22.78 5.62
N THR A 459 -5.23 -22.13 4.87
CA THR A 459 -6.19 -21.16 5.42
C THR A 459 -7.18 -21.83 6.37
N LEU A 460 -7.70 -22.99 5.99
CA LEU A 460 -8.63 -23.77 6.79
C LEU A 460 -7.99 -24.28 8.10
N LYS A 461 -6.74 -24.76 8.06
CA LYS A 461 -5.95 -25.14 9.26
C LYS A 461 -5.78 -23.98 10.24
N ARG A 462 -5.62 -22.77 9.69
CA ARG A 462 -5.39 -21.54 10.47
C ARG A 462 -6.67 -21.01 11.12
N TRP A 463 -7.77 -21.02 10.38
CA TRP A 463 -9.00 -20.31 10.75
C TRP A 463 -10.18 -21.22 11.12
N GLY A 464 -10.12 -22.53 10.78
CA GLY A 464 -11.11 -23.54 11.15
C GLY A 464 -12.52 -23.20 10.71
N GLU A 465 -13.46 -23.23 11.63
CA GLU A 465 -14.90 -22.99 11.40
C GLU A 465 -15.22 -21.59 10.83
N LYS A 466 -14.28 -20.64 10.88
CA LYS A 466 -14.47 -19.33 10.27
C LYS A 466 -14.42 -19.36 8.74
N CYS A 467 -13.88 -20.43 8.16
CA CYS A 467 -13.82 -20.66 6.73
C CYS A 467 -15.17 -21.18 6.21
N VAL A 468 -16.12 -20.27 6.04
CA VAL A 468 -17.51 -20.59 5.67
C VAL A 468 -17.79 -20.54 4.16
N ASN A 469 -16.87 -20.04 3.36
CA ASN A 469 -17.04 -19.99 1.91
C ASN A 469 -17.02 -21.39 1.30
N PRO A 470 -17.86 -21.68 0.28
CA PRO A 470 -18.01 -23.03 -0.28
C PRO A 470 -16.74 -23.59 -0.92
N GLU A 471 -15.80 -22.73 -1.33
CA GLU A 471 -14.53 -23.16 -1.88
C GLU A 471 -13.71 -24.02 -0.89
N TYR A 472 -13.88 -23.82 0.41
CA TYR A 472 -13.20 -24.61 1.45
C TYR A 472 -13.72 -26.05 1.57
N ASP A 473 -14.93 -26.33 1.10
CA ASP A 473 -15.54 -27.67 1.19
C ASP A 473 -14.75 -28.69 0.37
N LYS A 474 -14.09 -28.23 -0.71
CA LYS A 474 -13.20 -29.05 -1.54
C LYS A 474 -12.04 -29.69 -0.76
N VAL A 475 -11.58 -29.01 0.29
CA VAL A 475 -10.37 -29.44 1.05
C VAL A 475 -10.67 -29.79 2.51
N ARG A 476 -11.91 -29.58 2.98
CA ARG A 476 -12.29 -29.80 4.38
C ARG A 476 -12.07 -31.25 4.81
N HIS A 477 -12.34 -32.21 3.92
CA HIS A 477 -12.15 -33.64 4.16
C HIS A 477 -10.67 -34.04 4.33
N LEU A 478 -9.73 -33.21 3.91
CA LEU A 478 -8.27 -33.44 4.04
C LEU A 478 -7.76 -33.08 5.43
N LEU A 479 -8.57 -32.44 6.28
CA LEU A 479 -8.17 -32.16 7.66
C LEU A 479 -8.30 -33.42 8.54
N PRO A 480 -7.30 -33.72 9.41
CA PRO A 480 -7.44 -34.74 10.43
C PRO A 480 -8.65 -34.41 11.33
N LYS A 481 -9.51 -35.38 11.63
CA LYS A 481 -10.70 -35.21 12.49
C LYS A 481 -10.40 -34.56 13.85
N ALA A 482 -9.17 -34.60 14.33
CA ALA A 482 -8.71 -34.01 15.60
C ALA A 482 -8.26 -32.53 15.47
N ALA A 483 -8.18 -31.95 14.26
CA ALA A 483 -7.66 -30.59 14.04
C ALA A 483 -8.72 -29.49 14.15
N VAL A 484 -9.98 -29.84 14.27
CA VAL A 484 -11.10 -28.91 14.43
C VAL A 484 -11.29 -28.62 15.93
N LYS A 485 -10.41 -27.78 16.51
CA LYS A 485 -10.72 -27.22 17.84
C LYS A 485 -11.75 -26.09 17.66
N PRO A 486 -12.80 -26.05 18.51
CA PRO A 486 -13.72 -24.94 18.54
C PRO A 486 -12.95 -23.63 18.74
N ALA A 487 -13.34 -22.57 18.05
CA ALA A 487 -12.75 -21.25 18.19
C ALA A 487 -12.75 -20.83 19.66
N GLU A 488 -11.58 -20.66 20.29
CA GLU A 488 -11.48 -20.05 21.62
C GLU A 488 -12.14 -18.67 21.55
N GLN A 489 -13.21 -18.49 22.32
CA GLN A 489 -13.88 -17.20 22.48
C GLN A 489 -12.85 -16.19 23.03
N PRO A 490 -12.69 -15.01 22.43
CA PRO A 490 -11.84 -13.99 22.99
C PRO A 490 -12.52 -13.40 24.23
N GLY A 491 -12.07 -13.78 25.44
CA GLY A 491 -12.63 -13.14 26.63
C GLY A 491 -12.46 -13.80 27.98
N LYS A 492 -11.75 -14.90 28.15
CA LYS A 492 -11.43 -15.38 29.51
C LYS A 492 -9.94 -15.33 29.77
N LYS A 493 -9.47 -14.22 30.40
CA LYS A 493 -8.15 -14.17 31.05
C LYS A 493 -8.12 -15.25 32.14
N LYS A 494 -7.24 -16.23 32.01
CA LYS A 494 -6.91 -17.15 33.13
C LYS A 494 -6.41 -16.30 34.30
N PRO A 495 -6.88 -16.56 35.54
CA PRO A 495 -6.38 -15.84 36.71
C PRO A 495 -4.88 -16.10 36.87
N LYS A 496 -4.10 -15.03 37.05
CA LYS A 496 -2.68 -15.13 37.39
C LYS A 496 -2.55 -15.86 38.73
N LYS A 497 -1.95 -17.04 38.73
CA LYS A 497 -1.45 -17.66 39.98
C LYS A 497 -0.43 -16.71 40.58
N LYS A 498 -0.75 -16.16 41.73
CA LYS A 498 0.20 -15.46 42.58
C LYS A 498 1.24 -16.50 43.04
N LYS A 499 2.51 -16.25 42.81
CA LYS A 499 3.65 -16.75 43.57
C LYS A 499 4.22 -15.63 44.33
#